data_c225a3025e19182879fca0b298dd3a28
#
_entry.id   c225a3025e19182879fca0b298dd3a28
#
_cell.length_a   1.000
_cell.length_b   1.000
_cell.length_c   1.000
_cell.angle_alpha   90.00
_cell.angle_beta   90.00
_cell.angle_gamma   90.00
#
_symmetry.space_group_name_H-M   'P 1'
#
loop_
_entity.id
_entity.type
_entity.pdbx_description
1 polymer ?
#
loop_
_entity_poly.entity_id
_entity_poly.type
_entity_poly.pdbx_seq_one_letter_code
_entity_poly.pdbx_strand_id
1 'polypeptide(L)' 'FGTIAENIAYGRPDATRAEIVAAARAAHAHEFILRLPQGYDSLVGERGQGLSGGERQRISIARALLIDPKILILDEATS' A
#
# COMPACT_ATOMS: atom_id res chain seq x y z
N PHE A 1 -11.58 -3.53 3.18
CA PHE A 1 -11.73 -4.98 3.30
C PHE A 1 -10.78 -5.70 2.38
N GLY A 2 -10.58 -6.95 2.69
CA GLY A 2 -9.73 -7.79 1.88
C GLY A 2 -8.29 -7.72 2.35
N THR A 3 -7.39 -8.12 1.48
CA THR A 3 -5.98 -8.12 1.83
C THR A 3 -5.37 -6.73 1.73
N ILE A 4 -4.17 -6.60 2.29
CA ILE A 4 -3.41 -5.37 2.14
C ILE A 4 -3.22 -5.06 0.66
N ALA A 5 -2.83 -6.06 -0.14
CA ALA A 5 -2.61 -5.87 -1.57
C ALA A 5 -3.89 -5.39 -2.26
N GLU A 6 -5.03 -5.98 -1.93
CA GLU A 6 -6.29 -5.58 -2.52
C GLU A 6 -6.66 -4.15 -2.14
N ASN A 7 -6.35 -3.76 -0.92
CA ASN A 7 -6.62 -2.39 -0.49
C ASN A 7 -5.77 -1.38 -1.23
N ILE A 8 -4.50 -1.68 -1.44
CA ILE A 8 -3.62 -0.79 -2.19
C ILE A 8 -4.09 -0.71 -3.65
N ALA A 9 -4.49 -1.84 -4.22
CA ALA A 9 -4.91 -1.90 -5.62
C ALA A 9 -6.38 -1.56 -5.84
N TYR A 10 -7.03 -1.00 -4.85
CA TYR A 10 -8.49 -0.77 -4.91
C TYR A 10 -8.90 0.03 -6.15
N GLY A 11 -8.16 1.07 -6.48
CA GLY A 11 -8.47 1.91 -7.64
C GLY A 11 -7.84 1.42 -8.93
N ARG A 12 -7.04 0.34 -8.86
CA ARG A 12 -6.36 -0.21 -10.03
C ARG A 12 -6.20 -1.72 -9.85
N PRO A 13 -7.32 -2.46 -9.98
CA PRO A 13 -7.33 -3.89 -9.64
C PRO A 13 -6.43 -4.75 -10.50
N ASP A 14 -6.03 -4.26 -11.67
CA ASP A 14 -5.15 -4.99 -12.56
C ASP A 14 -3.67 -4.76 -12.29
N ALA A 15 -3.34 -4.02 -11.24
CA ALA A 15 -1.94 -3.77 -10.90
C ALA A 15 -1.24 -5.08 -10.54
N THR A 16 0.02 -5.20 -10.98
CA THR A 16 0.82 -6.37 -10.64
C THR A 16 1.29 -6.29 -9.19
N ARG A 17 1.71 -7.42 -8.64
CA ARG A 17 2.27 -7.44 -7.30
C ARG A 17 3.49 -6.52 -7.22
N ALA A 18 4.33 -6.50 -8.26
CA ALA A 18 5.51 -5.64 -8.28
C ALA A 18 5.12 -4.17 -8.19
N GLU A 19 4.07 -3.77 -8.88
CA GLU A 19 3.58 -2.40 -8.82
C GLU A 19 3.04 -2.05 -7.46
N ILE A 20 2.30 -2.97 -6.85
CA ILE A 20 1.76 -2.77 -5.51
C ILE A 20 2.88 -2.59 -4.50
N VAL A 21 3.91 -3.44 -4.57
CA VAL A 21 5.05 -3.35 -3.67
C VAL A 21 5.80 -2.05 -3.86
N ALA A 22 5.99 -1.63 -5.12
CA ALA A 22 6.68 -0.38 -5.40
C ALA A 22 5.93 0.82 -4.79
N ALA A 23 4.62 0.83 -4.92
CA ALA A 23 3.81 1.90 -4.33
C ALA A 23 3.90 1.88 -2.80
N ALA A 24 3.86 0.69 -2.20
CA ALA A 24 3.97 0.56 -0.76
C ALA A 24 5.33 1.03 -0.25
N ARG A 25 6.39 0.73 -0.98
CA ARG A 25 7.73 1.19 -0.60
C ARG A 25 7.82 2.71 -0.68
N ALA A 26 7.29 3.30 -1.72
CA ALA A 26 7.29 4.75 -1.86
C ALA A 26 6.48 5.43 -0.76
N ALA A 27 5.45 4.77 -0.27
CA ALA A 27 4.62 5.28 0.82
C ALA A 27 5.16 4.93 2.20
N HIS A 28 6.32 4.26 2.28
CA HIS A 28 6.91 3.79 3.53
C HIS A 28 6.01 2.80 4.27
N ALA A 29 5.23 2.03 3.52
CA ALA A 29 4.35 1.02 4.08
C ALA A 29 4.94 -0.38 4.04
N HIS A 30 5.90 -0.59 3.16
CA HIS A 30 6.41 -1.94 2.88
C HIS A 30 6.90 -2.65 4.14
N GLU A 31 7.68 -1.95 4.97
CA GLU A 31 8.29 -2.58 6.13
C GLU A 31 7.26 -3.08 7.14
N PHE A 32 6.25 -2.25 7.44
CA PHE A 32 5.26 -2.72 8.40
C PHE A 32 4.39 -3.82 7.81
N ILE A 33 4.15 -3.78 6.49
CA ILE A 33 3.39 -4.84 5.84
C ILE A 33 4.11 -6.18 5.99
N LEU A 34 5.43 -6.20 5.83
CA LEU A 34 6.21 -7.43 5.98
C LEU A 34 6.19 -7.98 7.40
N ARG A 35 5.91 -7.14 8.40
CA ARG A 35 5.80 -7.60 9.78
C ARG A 35 4.46 -8.26 10.07
N LEU A 36 3.48 -8.08 9.20
CA LEU A 36 2.19 -8.72 9.37
C LEU A 36 2.33 -10.22 9.11
N PRO A 37 1.50 -11.04 9.76
CA PRO A 37 1.67 -12.51 9.65
C PRO A 37 1.70 -13.04 8.23
N GLN A 38 0.96 -12.42 7.33
CA GLN A 38 0.90 -12.87 5.95
C GLN A 38 1.32 -11.78 4.97
N GLY A 39 2.03 -10.76 5.46
CA GLY A 39 2.53 -9.69 4.60
C GLY A 39 1.41 -9.04 3.80
N TYR A 40 1.60 -8.96 2.49
CA TYR A 40 0.63 -8.34 1.59
C TYR A 40 -0.68 -9.11 1.50
N ASP A 41 -0.69 -10.37 1.89
CA ASP A 41 -1.89 -11.19 1.89
C ASP A 41 -2.61 -11.16 3.23
N SER A 42 -2.13 -10.36 4.18
CA SER A 42 -2.80 -10.18 5.46
C SER A 42 -4.13 -9.47 5.25
N LEU A 43 -5.14 -9.92 5.97
CA LEU A 43 -6.46 -9.32 5.87
C LEU A 43 -6.52 -8.03 6.68
N VAL A 44 -7.12 -7.02 6.08
CA VAL A 44 -7.46 -5.80 6.78
C VAL A 44 -8.91 -5.95 7.20
N GLY A 45 -9.12 -6.21 8.45
CA GLY A 45 -10.46 -6.48 8.96
C GLY A 45 -11.35 -5.26 8.90
N GLU A 46 -12.65 -5.51 8.99
CA GLU A 46 -13.63 -4.44 9.02
C GLU A 46 -13.44 -3.50 10.19
N ARG A 47 -12.68 -3.92 11.19
CA ARG A 47 -12.38 -3.09 12.34
C ARG A 47 -11.02 -2.43 12.24
N GLY A 48 -10.33 -2.62 11.13
CA GLY A 48 -8.98 -2.11 10.97
C GLY A 48 -8.00 -2.68 11.96
N GLN A 49 -8.24 -3.91 12.41
CA GLN A 49 -7.40 -4.54 13.42
C GLN A 49 -5.98 -4.67 12.93
N GLY A 50 -5.06 -4.37 13.80
CA GLY A 50 -3.65 -4.53 13.51
C GLY A 50 -3.02 -3.33 12.82
N LEU A 51 -3.81 -2.35 12.43
CA LEU A 51 -3.27 -1.15 11.78
C LEU A 51 -3.52 0.07 12.62
N SER A 52 -2.47 0.84 12.85
CA SER A 52 -2.59 2.15 13.48
C SER A 52 -3.14 3.16 12.48
N GLY A 53 -3.49 4.35 12.96
CA GLY A 53 -3.91 5.43 12.08
C GLY A 53 -2.86 5.78 11.05
N GLY A 54 -1.60 5.85 11.47
CA GLY A 54 -0.50 6.16 10.56
C GLY A 54 -0.29 5.08 9.51
N GLU A 55 -0.47 3.82 9.90
CA GLU A 55 -0.33 2.72 8.96
C GLU A 55 -1.44 2.72 7.92
N ARG A 56 -2.68 2.99 8.35
CA ARG A 56 -3.79 3.12 7.42
C ARG A 56 -3.58 4.28 6.46
N GLN A 57 -3.02 5.38 6.97
CA GLN A 57 -2.73 6.52 6.13
C GLN A 57 -1.70 6.16 5.06
N ARG A 58 -0.67 5.40 5.41
CA ARG A 58 0.34 4.97 4.44
C ARG A 58 -0.25 4.05 3.38
N ILE A 59 -1.19 3.20 3.74
CA ILE A 59 -1.90 2.38 2.76
C ILE A 59 -2.67 3.29 1.78
N SER A 60 -3.32 4.32 2.29
CA SER A 60 -4.03 5.28 1.43
C SER A 60 -3.08 6.01 0.49
N ILE A 61 -1.90 6.37 0.98
CA ILE A 61 -0.88 7.02 0.14
C ILE A 61 -0.40 6.05 -0.94
N ALA A 62 -0.15 4.80 -0.58
CA ALA A 62 0.27 3.79 -1.56
C ALA A 62 -0.79 3.63 -2.65
N ARG A 63 -2.06 3.62 -2.27
CA ARG A 63 -3.15 3.54 -3.23
C ARG A 63 -3.11 4.72 -4.20
N ALA A 64 -2.91 5.92 -3.68
CA ALA A 64 -2.84 7.11 -4.52
C ALA A 64 -1.66 7.06 -5.48
N LEU A 65 -0.50 6.60 -5.00
CA LEU A 65 0.69 6.51 -5.83
C LEU A 65 0.52 5.46 -6.93
N LEU A 66 -0.21 4.40 -6.65
CA LEU A 66 -0.44 3.37 -7.64
C LEU A 66 -1.37 3.87 -8.74
N ILE A 67 -2.35 4.68 -8.39
CA ILE A 67 -3.30 5.24 -9.35
C ILE A 67 -2.64 6.33 -10.20
N ASP A 68 -1.76 7.11 -9.60
CA ASP A 68 -1.10 8.21 -10.30
C ASP A 68 0.42 8.06 -10.24
N PRO A 69 1.00 7.34 -11.20
CA PRO A 69 2.45 7.14 -11.22
C PRO A 69 3.27 8.42 -11.31
N LYS A 70 2.67 9.53 -11.71
CA LYS A 70 3.38 10.80 -11.76
C LYS A 70 3.83 11.25 -10.38
N ILE A 71 3.03 10.93 -9.37
CA ILE A 71 3.39 11.25 -7.99
C ILE A 71 4.66 10.49 -7.61
N LEU A 72 4.73 9.22 -8.00
CA LEU A 72 5.88 8.37 -7.71
C LEU A 72 7.14 8.90 -8.39
N ILE A 73 7.01 9.32 -9.65
CA ILE A 73 8.13 9.87 -10.40
C ILE A 73 8.63 11.15 -9.75
N LEU A 74 7.72 12.02 -9.34
CA LEU A 74 8.11 13.26 -8.68
C LEU A 74 8.83 13.00 -7.36
N ASP A 75 8.39 11.99 -6.62
CA ASP A 75 9.05 11.63 -5.38
C ASP A 75 10.48 11.20 -5.63
N GLU A 76 10.71 10.39 -6.65
CA GLU A 76 12.05 9.97 -7.01
C GLU A 76 12.92 11.15 -7.43
N ALA A 77 12.34 12.08 -8.17
CA ALA A 77 13.09 13.25 -8.64
C ALA A 77 13.51 14.16 -7.48
N THR A 78 12.77 14.16 -6.40
CA THR A 78 13.08 15.01 -5.26
C THR A 78 13.99 14.33 -4.25
N SER A 79 14.14 13.06 -4.37
CA SER A 79 15.01 12.33 -3.44
C SER A 79 16.44 12.29 -3.98
#